data_b13bae6e78fe85790962dd0bf054de69
#
_entry.id   b13bae6e78fe85790962dd0bf054de69
#
_cell.length_a   1.000
_cell.length_b   1.000
_cell.length_c   1.000
_cell.angle_alpha   90.00
_cell.angle_beta   90.00
_cell.angle_gamma   90.00
#
_symmetry.space_group_name_H-M   'P 1'
#
loop_
_entity.id
_entity.type
_entity.pdbx_description
1 polymer ?
#
loop_
_entity_poly.entity_id
_entity_poly.type
_entity_poly.pdbx_seq_one_letter_code
_entity_poly.pdbx_strand_id
1 'polypeptide(L)'
;MFSILRSSVVWVTFFVVAVPSPCLFADERPLSGRIVDLSHPFDDQTVYWPTEAGFKLERGPAGFTDRGYYYSANRFTAAEHGGTHIDAPNHFFENRQTVDEIPLERLMGPAACVDVSAKCAVDCDYQVSVEDLLEWEQRHNASLDDKIVLLRTGYAQHWPDRVKYLGTTATGREGVAQLHFPGLDPVAADWLVSRRKIRAVGIDTASIDHGQSQDFESHVRLCRDNVPALENVTNLEQLPPAGFTVIALPMKIAGGSGAPCRVVAIVPSE
;
A
#
# COMPACT_ATOMS: atom_id res chain seq x y z
N MET A 1 -37.30 94.42 6.99
CA MET A 1 -37.22 93.64 8.23
C MET A 1 -37.20 92.16 7.76
N PHE A 2 -35.96 91.64 7.49
CA PHE A 2 -35.76 90.29 6.98
C PHE A 2 -35.16 89.41 8.09
N SER A 3 -35.92 88.39 8.45
CA SER A 3 -35.50 87.39 9.43
C SER A 3 -34.77 86.23 8.69
N ILE A 4 -33.47 86.00 9.10
CA ILE A 4 -32.68 84.93 8.56
C ILE A 4 -32.83 83.72 9.48
N LEU A 5 -33.48 82.65 8.96
CA LEU A 5 -33.50 81.37 9.62
C LEU A 5 -32.12 80.67 9.40
N ARG A 6 -31.41 80.35 10.49
CA ARG A 6 -30.22 79.52 10.49
C ARG A 6 -30.67 78.04 10.60
N SER A 7 -30.46 77.27 9.55
CA SER A 7 -30.61 75.81 9.59
C SER A 7 -29.32 75.20 10.19
N SER A 8 -29.46 74.48 11.30
CA SER A 8 -28.36 73.71 11.91
C SER A 8 -28.34 72.30 11.28
N VAL A 9 -27.27 71.96 10.56
CA VAL A 9 -27.03 70.61 10.02
C VAL A 9 -26.34 69.79 11.09
N VAL A 10 -27.03 68.72 11.58
CA VAL A 10 -26.44 67.76 12.53
C VAL A 10 -25.81 66.67 11.68
N TRP A 11 -24.48 66.53 11.78
CA TRP A 11 -23.73 65.42 11.20
C TRP A 11 -23.77 64.24 12.16
N VAL A 12 -24.42 63.12 11.75
CA VAL A 12 -24.37 61.86 12.47
C VAL A 12 -23.23 61.05 11.89
N THR A 13 -22.14 60.89 12.64
CA THR A 13 -21.01 60.06 12.25
C THR A 13 -21.29 58.62 12.68
N PHE A 14 -21.53 57.74 11.68
CA PHE A 14 -21.62 56.31 11.93
C PHE A 14 -20.20 55.72 12.08
N PHE A 15 -19.84 55.28 13.30
CA PHE A 15 -18.68 54.43 13.51
C PHE A 15 -19.02 53.00 13.10
N VAL A 16 -18.50 52.52 11.95
CA VAL A 16 -18.51 51.11 11.60
C VAL A 16 -17.42 50.44 12.39
N VAL A 17 -17.80 49.75 13.45
CA VAL A 17 -16.88 48.83 14.17
C VAL A 17 -16.72 47.60 13.31
N ALA A 18 -15.58 47.47 12.61
CA ALA A 18 -15.20 46.24 11.94
C ALA A 18 -14.90 45.17 13.01
N VAL A 19 -15.80 44.23 13.19
CA VAL A 19 -15.54 43.04 14.00
C VAL A 19 -14.62 42.16 13.16
N PRO A 20 -13.39 41.86 13.64
CA PRO A 20 -12.54 40.91 12.91
C PRO A 20 -13.25 39.55 12.90
N SER A 21 -13.61 39.05 11.71
CA SER A 21 -14.04 37.66 11.54
C SER A 21 -12.92 36.77 12.08
N PRO A 22 -13.22 35.78 12.93
CA PRO A 22 -12.23 34.79 13.29
C PRO A 22 -11.81 34.07 11.99
N CYS A 23 -10.54 34.25 11.58
CA CYS A 23 -9.92 33.35 10.62
C CYS A 23 -9.99 31.96 11.24
N LEU A 24 -10.95 31.16 10.81
CA LEU A 24 -10.91 29.72 10.93
C LEU A 24 -9.69 29.27 10.10
N PHE A 25 -8.54 29.17 10.76
CA PHE A 25 -7.47 28.35 10.24
C PHE A 25 -8.05 26.94 10.24
N ALA A 26 -8.54 26.50 9.10
CA ALA A 26 -8.74 25.08 8.86
C ALA A 26 -7.40 24.41 9.21
N ASP A 27 -7.40 23.42 10.06
CA ASP A 27 -6.21 22.65 10.41
C ASP A 27 -5.69 22.01 9.10
N GLU A 28 -4.82 22.77 8.42
CA GLU A 28 -4.22 22.37 7.14
C GLU A 28 -3.17 21.27 7.36
N ARG A 29 -3.51 20.22 8.13
CA ARG A 29 -2.75 18.99 8.10
C ARG A 29 -3.21 18.22 6.84
N PRO A 30 -2.42 18.22 5.77
CA PRO A 30 -2.81 17.56 4.51
C PRO A 30 -2.98 16.04 4.65
N LEU A 31 -2.60 15.48 5.81
CA LEU A 31 -2.70 14.06 6.16
C LEU A 31 -3.30 13.93 7.57
N SER A 32 -4.54 14.40 7.76
CA SER A 32 -5.27 14.22 9.02
C SER A 32 -5.85 12.81 9.07
N GLY A 33 -5.52 12.05 10.13
CA GLY A 33 -6.02 10.71 10.32
C GLY A 33 -5.05 9.80 11.07
N ARG A 34 -5.50 8.57 11.35
CA ARG A 34 -4.66 7.53 11.96
C ARG A 34 -3.77 6.90 10.87
N ILE A 35 -2.46 6.91 11.09
CA ILE A 35 -1.51 6.22 10.21
C ILE A 35 -1.40 4.77 10.66
N VAL A 36 -1.56 3.85 9.70
CA VAL A 36 -1.37 2.41 9.88
C VAL A 36 -0.16 1.98 9.06
N ASP A 37 0.81 1.36 9.71
CA ASP A 37 1.95 0.75 9.03
C ASP A 37 1.56 -0.61 8.47
N LEU A 38 1.66 -0.77 7.17
CA LEU A 38 1.31 -1.98 6.45
C LEU A 38 2.53 -2.80 6.03
N SER A 39 3.68 -2.61 6.70
CA SER A 39 4.95 -3.25 6.32
C SER A 39 5.52 -4.09 7.45
N HIS A 40 6.04 -5.25 7.11
CA HIS A 40 6.88 -6.04 8.01
C HIS A 40 8.29 -5.44 8.14
N PRO A 41 8.95 -5.57 9.30
CA PRO A 41 10.37 -5.23 9.41
C PRO A 41 11.23 -6.20 8.59
N PHE A 42 12.38 -5.71 8.12
CA PHE A 42 13.38 -6.54 7.46
C PHE A 42 14.44 -6.98 8.47
N ASP A 43 14.54 -8.28 8.66
CA ASP A 43 15.50 -8.96 9.54
C ASP A 43 15.87 -10.35 9.00
N ASP A 44 16.54 -11.18 9.80
CA ASP A 44 16.94 -12.54 9.44
C ASP A 44 15.77 -13.54 9.35
N GLN A 45 14.56 -13.16 9.82
CA GLN A 45 13.34 -13.96 9.72
C GLN A 45 12.46 -13.52 8.54
N THR A 46 12.83 -12.45 7.83
CA THR A 46 12.06 -11.96 6.67
C THR A 46 11.84 -13.08 5.67
N VAL A 47 10.57 -13.29 5.30
CA VAL A 47 10.20 -14.34 4.35
C VAL A 47 10.53 -13.89 2.92
N TYR A 48 11.22 -14.75 2.23
CA TYR A 48 11.57 -14.65 0.80
C TYR A 48 11.07 -15.88 0.06
N TRP A 49 10.96 -15.73 -1.24
CA TRP A 49 10.67 -16.86 -2.12
C TRP A 49 11.66 -18.00 -1.90
N PRO A 50 11.28 -19.29 -2.01
CA PRO A 50 12.17 -20.41 -1.65
C PRO A 50 13.51 -20.47 -2.41
N THR A 51 13.60 -19.85 -3.59
CA THR A 51 14.84 -19.81 -4.38
C THR A 51 15.75 -18.64 -4.04
N GLU A 52 15.28 -17.66 -3.27
CA GLU A 52 16.00 -16.43 -3.01
C GLU A 52 16.79 -16.47 -1.71
N ALA A 53 17.89 -15.72 -1.69
CA ALA A 53 18.63 -15.45 -0.48
C ALA A 53 17.87 -14.43 0.37
N GLY A 54 17.73 -14.68 1.66
CA GLY A 54 17.07 -13.79 2.61
C GLY A 54 17.80 -12.46 2.82
N PHE A 55 17.18 -11.59 3.61
CA PHE A 55 17.76 -10.31 4.02
C PHE A 55 18.98 -10.54 4.92
N LYS A 56 20.06 -9.81 4.67
CA LYS A 56 21.27 -9.84 5.49
C LYS A 56 21.67 -8.42 5.86
N LEU A 57 21.68 -8.12 7.17
CA LEU A 57 22.24 -6.89 7.71
C LEU A 57 23.69 -7.11 8.13
N GLU A 58 24.61 -6.46 7.47
CA GLU A 58 26.03 -6.45 7.82
C GLU A 58 26.32 -5.26 8.74
N ARG A 59 26.67 -5.56 9.99
CA ARG A 59 26.99 -4.53 10.98
C ARG A 59 28.36 -3.93 10.69
N GLY A 60 28.38 -2.62 10.54
CA GLY A 60 29.59 -1.83 10.40
C GLY A 60 30.03 -1.19 11.72
N PRO A 61 30.83 -0.12 11.65
CA PRO A 61 31.29 0.57 12.84
C PRO A 61 30.12 1.14 13.63
N ALA A 62 30.20 1.01 14.98
CA ALA A 62 29.25 1.62 15.90
C ALA A 62 29.99 2.03 17.18
N GLY A 63 29.91 3.29 17.59
CA GLY A 63 30.58 3.81 18.77
C GLY A 63 30.80 5.33 18.74
N PHE A 64 31.37 5.84 19.83
CA PHE A 64 31.81 7.22 19.88
C PHE A 64 33.14 7.41 19.14
N THR A 65 33.21 8.44 18.33
CA THR A 65 34.44 8.84 17.64
C THR A 65 35.37 9.63 18.55
N ASP A 66 36.62 9.79 18.14
CA ASP A 66 37.60 10.65 18.85
C ASP A 66 37.17 12.12 18.95
N ARG A 67 36.18 12.53 18.12
CA ARG A 67 35.59 13.89 18.15
C ARG A 67 34.37 13.98 19.06
N GLY A 68 34.00 12.91 19.80
CA GLY A 68 32.96 12.91 20.81
C GLY A 68 31.51 12.73 20.29
N TYR A 69 31.29 12.44 19.00
CA TYR A 69 29.97 12.09 18.49
C TYR A 69 29.84 10.58 18.25
N TYR A 70 28.62 10.06 18.42
CA TYR A 70 28.29 8.68 18.10
C TYR A 70 28.09 8.50 16.59
N TYR A 71 28.63 7.42 16.03
CA TYR A 71 28.48 7.04 14.64
C TYR A 71 28.14 5.56 14.54
N SER A 72 27.15 5.21 13.70
CA SER A 72 26.80 3.83 13.35
C SER A 72 26.44 3.76 11.87
N ALA A 73 26.97 2.79 11.15
CA ALA A 73 26.69 2.55 9.75
C ALA A 73 26.71 1.07 9.44
N ASN A 74 25.68 0.59 8.76
CA ASN A 74 25.54 -0.80 8.36
C ASN A 74 25.40 -0.88 6.84
N ARG A 75 25.52 -2.11 6.31
CA ARG A 75 25.16 -2.48 4.95
C ARG A 75 24.10 -3.55 4.99
N PHE A 76 23.31 -3.68 3.91
CA PHE A 76 22.42 -4.81 3.75
C PHE A 76 22.51 -5.38 2.34
N THR A 77 22.16 -6.65 2.23
CA THR A 77 21.97 -7.34 0.95
C THR A 77 20.61 -8.03 1.01
N ALA A 78 19.84 -7.92 -0.07
CA ALA A 78 18.54 -8.55 -0.21
C ALA A 78 18.23 -8.79 -1.69
N ALA A 79 17.38 -9.76 -2.01
CA ALA A 79 16.69 -9.80 -3.29
C ALA A 79 15.65 -8.66 -3.37
N GLU A 80 15.26 -8.24 -4.56
CA GLU A 80 14.24 -7.20 -4.76
C GLU A 80 12.86 -7.64 -4.27
N HIS A 81 12.56 -8.95 -4.40
CA HIS A 81 11.28 -9.59 -4.08
C HIS A 81 11.38 -10.37 -2.77
N GLY A 82 10.74 -9.88 -1.73
CA GLY A 82 10.68 -10.48 -0.40
C GLY A 82 10.48 -9.45 0.70
N GLY A 83 9.99 -9.89 1.86
CA GLY A 83 9.45 -8.96 2.83
C GLY A 83 8.30 -8.15 2.23
N THR A 84 7.90 -7.05 2.84
CA THR A 84 6.94 -6.13 2.20
C THR A 84 7.61 -5.40 1.06
N HIS A 85 7.17 -5.66 -0.17
CA HIS A 85 7.78 -5.12 -1.39
C HIS A 85 6.74 -4.79 -2.45
N ILE A 86 7.20 -4.22 -3.54
CA ILE A 86 6.43 -3.99 -4.76
C ILE A 86 7.06 -4.74 -5.92
N ASP A 87 6.21 -5.35 -6.75
CA ASP A 87 6.58 -5.85 -8.06
C ASP A 87 6.32 -4.77 -9.10
N ALA A 88 7.35 -4.42 -9.84
CA ALA A 88 7.20 -3.55 -10.99
C ALA A 88 6.66 -4.33 -12.20
N PRO A 89 5.95 -3.67 -13.12
CA PRO A 89 5.38 -4.33 -14.29
C PRO A 89 6.37 -5.12 -15.15
N ASN A 90 7.63 -4.72 -15.20
CA ASN A 90 8.67 -5.45 -15.93
C ASN A 90 9.07 -6.78 -15.28
N HIS A 91 8.58 -7.09 -14.07
CA HIS A 91 8.85 -8.36 -13.41
C HIS A 91 8.31 -9.57 -14.21
N PHE A 92 7.07 -9.49 -14.67
CA PHE A 92 6.42 -10.56 -15.43
C PHE A 92 6.01 -10.18 -16.86
N PHE A 93 6.39 -8.99 -17.34
CA PHE A 93 6.09 -8.61 -18.71
C PHE A 93 7.22 -7.74 -19.32
N GLU A 94 7.82 -8.23 -20.40
CA GLU A 94 8.90 -7.54 -21.08
C GLU A 94 8.51 -6.14 -21.58
N ASN A 95 9.43 -5.18 -21.51
CA ASN A 95 9.23 -3.81 -21.99
C ASN A 95 8.09 -3.06 -21.26
N ARG A 96 7.90 -3.34 -19.98
CA ARG A 96 7.02 -2.59 -19.08
C ARG A 96 7.84 -1.75 -18.10
N GLN A 97 7.13 -0.92 -17.31
CA GLN A 97 7.76 0.00 -16.35
C GLN A 97 8.61 -0.74 -15.33
N THR A 98 9.84 -0.29 -15.15
CA THR A 98 10.69 -0.66 -14.03
C THR A 98 10.27 0.08 -12.77
N VAL A 99 10.75 -0.32 -11.60
CA VAL A 99 10.29 0.25 -10.32
C VAL A 99 10.53 1.76 -10.22
N ASP A 100 11.58 2.27 -10.83
CA ASP A 100 11.89 3.70 -10.86
C ASP A 100 11.05 4.50 -11.87
N GLU A 101 10.38 3.82 -12.78
CA GLU A 101 9.49 4.39 -13.80
C GLU A 101 8.02 4.39 -13.41
N ILE A 102 7.62 3.70 -12.32
CA ILE A 102 6.22 3.68 -11.88
C ILE A 102 5.79 5.10 -11.48
N PRO A 103 4.71 5.66 -12.09
CA PRO A 103 4.21 6.98 -11.73
C PRO A 103 3.72 7.03 -10.28
N LEU A 104 3.98 8.14 -9.57
CA LEU A 104 3.58 8.31 -8.17
C LEU A 104 2.06 8.20 -7.97
N GLU A 105 1.27 8.55 -8.99
CA GLU A 105 -0.19 8.43 -9.00
C GLU A 105 -0.66 6.98 -8.87
N ARG A 106 0.17 6.00 -9.24
CA ARG A 106 -0.10 4.58 -9.01
C ARG A 106 0.29 4.11 -7.61
N LEU A 107 1.27 4.78 -7.02
CA LEU A 107 1.84 4.43 -5.71
C LEU A 107 1.13 5.11 -4.54
N MET A 108 0.30 6.11 -4.82
CA MET A 108 -0.39 6.90 -3.80
C MET A 108 -1.83 7.19 -4.24
N GLY A 109 -2.81 6.98 -3.36
CA GLY A 109 -4.17 7.34 -3.69
C GLY A 109 -5.24 6.65 -2.86
N PRO A 110 -6.52 6.89 -3.23
CA PRO A 110 -7.65 6.26 -2.57
C PRO A 110 -7.54 4.74 -2.67
N ALA A 111 -7.89 4.05 -1.60
CA ALA A 111 -7.75 2.62 -1.51
C ALA A 111 -9.02 1.93 -1.01
N ALA A 112 -9.07 0.62 -1.23
CA ALA A 112 -10.12 -0.28 -0.78
C ALA A 112 -9.48 -1.55 -0.21
N CYS A 113 -10.06 -2.10 0.86
CA CYS A 113 -9.66 -3.36 1.46
C CYS A 113 -10.79 -4.39 1.26
N VAL A 114 -10.51 -5.41 0.46
CA VAL A 114 -11.42 -6.53 0.19
C VAL A 114 -11.04 -7.68 1.11
N ASP A 115 -11.91 -7.99 2.07
CA ASP A 115 -11.69 -9.02 3.08
C ASP A 115 -12.29 -10.35 2.65
N VAL A 116 -11.45 -11.33 2.37
CA VAL A 116 -11.79 -12.72 2.04
C VAL A 116 -11.22 -13.70 3.08
N SER A 117 -10.74 -13.21 4.22
CA SER A 117 -10.04 -14.01 5.23
C SER A 117 -10.85 -15.22 5.74
N ALA A 118 -12.17 -15.08 5.82
CA ALA A 118 -13.05 -16.20 6.21
C ALA A 118 -13.07 -17.33 5.17
N LYS A 119 -12.94 -17.02 3.88
CA LYS A 119 -12.85 -18.00 2.79
C LYS A 119 -11.47 -18.67 2.79
N CYS A 120 -10.42 -17.88 2.95
CA CYS A 120 -9.02 -18.36 3.03
C CYS A 120 -8.76 -19.23 4.27
N ALA A 121 -9.47 -19.01 5.37
CA ALA A 121 -9.36 -19.86 6.56
C ALA A 121 -9.90 -21.29 6.33
N VAL A 122 -10.75 -21.49 5.33
CA VAL A 122 -11.32 -22.80 4.96
C VAL A 122 -10.52 -23.45 3.84
N ASP A 123 -9.99 -22.64 2.90
CA ASP A 123 -9.22 -23.09 1.76
C ASP A 123 -7.90 -22.28 1.69
N CYS A 124 -6.79 -22.95 1.97
CA CYS A 124 -5.47 -22.31 1.99
C CYS A 124 -4.98 -21.91 0.57
N ASP A 125 -5.54 -22.45 -0.48
CA ASP A 125 -5.20 -22.12 -1.88
C ASP A 125 -6.31 -21.28 -2.54
N TYR A 126 -7.15 -20.62 -1.72
CA TYR A 126 -8.25 -19.79 -2.20
C TYR A 126 -7.77 -18.72 -3.17
N GLN A 127 -8.50 -18.54 -4.25
CA GLN A 127 -8.24 -17.49 -5.23
C GLN A 127 -9.36 -16.46 -5.19
N VAL A 128 -9.01 -15.20 -4.91
CA VAL A 128 -9.96 -14.08 -4.86
C VAL A 128 -10.60 -13.91 -6.24
N SER A 129 -11.90 -14.12 -6.31
CA SER A 129 -12.66 -14.17 -7.56
C SER A 129 -13.28 -12.81 -7.93
N VAL A 130 -13.82 -12.71 -9.15
CA VAL A 130 -14.63 -11.56 -9.59
C VAL A 130 -15.87 -11.39 -8.71
N GLU A 131 -16.48 -12.50 -8.30
CA GLU A 131 -17.65 -12.53 -7.43
C GLU A 131 -17.34 -11.87 -6.07
N ASP A 132 -16.17 -12.15 -5.48
CA ASP A 132 -15.74 -11.50 -4.23
C ASP A 132 -15.67 -9.98 -4.37
N LEU A 133 -15.10 -9.52 -5.49
CA LEU A 133 -14.95 -8.10 -5.79
C LEU A 133 -16.30 -7.42 -5.98
N LEU A 134 -17.21 -8.06 -6.71
CA LEU A 134 -18.57 -7.56 -6.93
C LEU A 134 -19.41 -7.57 -5.65
N GLU A 135 -19.31 -8.64 -4.83
CA GLU A 135 -19.95 -8.71 -3.51
C GLU A 135 -19.45 -7.59 -2.60
N TRP A 136 -18.15 -7.29 -2.63
CA TRP A 136 -17.58 -6.19 -1.87
C TRP A 136 -18.16 -4.84 -2.32
N GLU A 137 -18.20 -4.55 -3.64
CA GLU A 137 -18.76 -3.32 -4.19
C GLU A 137 -20.23 -3.13 -3.80
N GLN A 138 -21.02 -4.21 -3.90
CA GLN A 138 -22.42 -4.18 -3.53
C GLN A 138 -22.62 -3.93 -2.03
N ARG A 139 -21.88 -4.67 -1.18
CA ARG A 139 -21.98 -4.60 0.29
C ARG A 139 -21.64 -3.21 0.82
N HIS A 140 -20.64 -2.57 0.25
CA HIS A 140 -20.12 -1.29 0.72
C HIS A 140 -20.66 -0.09 -0.08
N ASN A 141 -21.51 -0.33 -1.09
CA ASN A 141 -22.01 0.70 -2.01
C ASN A 141 -20.85 1.60 -2.52
N ALA A 142 -19.77 0.99 -2.92
CA ALA A 142 -18.52 1.64 -3.33
C ALA A 142 -17.96 0.98 -4.59
N SER A 143 -17.15 1.72 -5.36
CA SER A 143 -16.47 1.19 -6.54
C SER A 143 -14.99 0.97 -6.27
N LEU A 144 -14.41 -0.03 -6.92
CA LEU A 144 -12.96 -0.26 -6.98
C LEU A 144 -12.27 0.56 -8.08
N ASP A 145 -13.01 1.34 -8.87
CA ASP A 145 -12.44 2.16 -9.95
C ASP A 145 -11.36 3.11 -9.43
N ASP A 146 -10.22 3.15 -10.14
CA ASP A 146 -9.09 4.05 -9.88
C ASP A 146 -8.58 4.01 -8.44
N LYS A 147 -8.59 2.81 -7.79
CA LYS A 147 -8.12 2.62 -6.42
C LYS A 147 -6.88 1.73 -6.36
N ILE A 148 -6.18 1.81 -5.25
CA ILE A 148 -5.26 0.78 -4.78
C ILE A 148 -6.13 -0.26 -4.06
N VAL A 149 -6.18 -1.49 -4.57
CA VAL A 149 -7.02 -2.57 -4.03
C VAL A 149 -6.18 -3.49 -3.16
N LEU A 150 -6.47 -3.54 -1.87
CA LEU A 150 -5.80 -4.44 -0.92
C LEU A 150 -6.67 -5.67 -0.68
N LEU A 151 -6.10 -6.85 -0.87
CA LEU A 151 -6.74 -8.15 -0.66
C LEU A 151 -6.30 -8.70 0.71
N ARG A 152 -7.23 -8.75 1.66
CA ARG A 152 -7.00 -9.31 2.99
C ARG A 152 -7.37 -10.78 2.98
N THR A 153 -6.37 -11.65 3.00
CA THR A 153 -6.54 -13.11 3.13
C THR A 153 -6.46 -13.57 4.58
N GLY A 154 -5.87 -12.74 5.46
CA GLY A 154 -5.61 -13.05 6.86
C GLY A 154 -4.28 -13.79 7.07
N TYR A 155 -3.50 -13.99 6.02
CA TYR A 155 -2.22 -14.72 6.11
C TYR A 155 -1.13 -13.95 6.82
N ALA A 156 -1.16 -12.61 6.87
CA ALA A 156 -0.22 -11.81 7.65
C ALA A 156 -0.10 -12.26 9.11
N GLN A 157 -1.15 -12.86 9.72
CA GLN A 157 -1.11 -13.41 11.08
C GLN A 157 -0.12 -14.56 11.25
N HIS A 158 0.29 -15.20 10.17
CA HIS A 158 1.22 -16.33 10.16
C HIS A 158 2.68 -15.91 10.02
N TRP A 159 2.94 -14.64 9.67
CA TRP A 159 4.30 -14.10 9.55
C TRP A 159 5.04 -14.13 10.90
N PRO A 160 6.33 -14.51 10.95
CA PRO A 160 7.20 -15.03 9.88
C PRO A 160 7.30 -16.57 9.86
N ASP A 161 6.31 -17.30 10.41
CA ASP A 161 6.29 -18.75 10.46
C ASP A 161 6.13 -19.33 9.04
N ARG A 162 7.23 -19.75 8.41
CA ARG A 162 7.23 -20.22 7.02
C ARG A 162 6.29 -21.41 6.77
N VAL A 163 6.13 -22.31 7.75
CA VAL A 163 5.23 -23.46 7.60
C VAL A 163 3.79 -23.00 7.46
N LYS A 164 3.37 -22.04 8.28
CA LYS A 164 2.00 -21.52 8.23
C LYS A 164 1.79 -20.52 7.12
N TYR A 165 2.84 -19.73 6.78
CA TYR A 165 2.75 -18.64 5.81
C TYR A 165 2.94 -19.10 4.37
N LEU A 166 3.86 -20.05 4.13
CA LEU A 166 4.20 -20.57 2.81
C LEU A 166 3.73 -22.01 2.57
N GLY A 167 3.33 -22.73 3.62
CA GLY A 167 3.06 -24.17 3.57
C GLY A 167 4.30 -25.05 3.76
N THR A 168 5.52 -24.49 3.68
CA THR A 168 6.76 -25.26 3.73
C THR A 168 7.95 -24.47 4.27
N THR A 169 8.93 -25.19 4.81
CA THR A 169 10.28 -24.65 5.10
C THR A 169 11.31 -25.06 4.06
N ALA A 170 10.94 -25.92 3.08
CA ALA A 170 11.85 -26.32 2.02
C ALA A 170 12.30 -25.11 1.18
N THR A 171 13.48 -25.22 0.59
CA THR A 171 14.09 -24.18 -0.25
C THR A 171 14.33 -24.71 -1.66
N GLY A 172 14.67 -23.81 -2.59
CA GLY A 172 14.88 -24.16 -3.98
C GLY A 172 13.61 -24.63 -4.67
N ARG A 173 13.74 -25.42 -5.72
CA ARG A 173 12.62 -25.91 -6.54
C ARG A 173 11.66 -26.80 -5.76
N GLU A 174 12.18 -27.57 -4.80
CA GLU A 174 11.36 -28.41 -3.92
C GLU A 174 10.44 -27.54 -3.05
N GLY A 175 10.96 -26.43 -2.49
CA GLY A 175 10.15 -25.49 -1.72
C GLY A 175 9.07 -24.83 -2.58
N VAL A 176 9.38 -24.42 -3.81
CA VAL A 176 8.39 -23.84 -4.72
C VAL A 176 7.24 -24.84 -5.01
N ALA A 177 7.54 -26.13 -5.19
CA ALA A 177 6.53 -27.14 -5.45
C ALA A 177 5.58 -27.45 -4.27
N GLN A 178 5.92 -26.97 -3.07
CA GLN A 178 5.19 -27.21 -1.82
C GLN A 178 4.52 -25.95 -1.28
N LEU A 179 4.47 -24.85 -2.05
CA LEU A 179 3.85 -23.62 -1.63
C LEU A 179 2.32 -23.76 -1.56
N HIS A 180 1.74 -23.30 -0.45
CA HIS A 180 0.32 -23.25 -0.23
C HIS A 180 -0.06 -21.96 0.48
N PHE A 181 -0.67 -21.02 -0.25
CA PHE A 181 -1.23 -19.77 0.27
C PHE A 181 -2.21 -19.16 -0.74
N PRO A 182 -3.19 -18.34 -0.29
CA PRO A 182 -4.17 -17.72 -1.16
C PRO A 182 -3.55 -16.72 -2.14
N GLY A 183 -4.24 -16.46 -3.25
CA GLY A 183 -3.86 -15.45 -4.22
C GLY A 183 -5.06 -14.83 -4.94
N LEU A 184 -4.80 -14.07 -5.98
CA LEU A 184 -5.78 -13.48 -6.87
C LEU A 184 -6.02 -14.40 -8.06
N ASP A 185 -7.28 -14.64 -8.39
CA ASP A 185 -7.66 -15.37 -9.61
C ASP A 185 -7.27 -14.56 -10.86
N PRO A 186 -6.69 -15.19 -11.90
CA PRO A 186 -6.29 -14.49 -13.12
C PRO A 186 -7.43 -13.76 -13.84
N VAL A 187 -8.66 -14.28 -13.79
CA VAL A 187 -9.83 -13.62 -14.37
C VAL A 187 -10.21 -12.39 -13.55
N ALA A 188 -10.07 -12.47 -12.23
CA ALA A 188 -10.26 -11.32 -11.36
C ALA A 188 -9.17 -10.24 -11.55
N ALA A 189 -7.91 -10.65 -11.77
CA ALA A 189 -6.83 -9.73 -12.13
C ALA A 189 -7.15 -8.97 -13.43
N ASP A 190 -7.55 -9.68 -14.49
CA ASP A 190 -7.95 -9.07 -15.76
C ASP A 190 -9.17 -8.14 -15.59
N TRP A 191 -10.15 -8.52 -14.78
CA TRP A 191 -11.32 -7.70 -14.48
C TRP A 191 -10.95 -6.40 -13.75
N LEU A 192 -10.07 -6.46 -12.74
CA LEU A 192 -9.56 -5.30 -12.02
C LEU A 192 -8.87 -4.31 -12.97
N VAL A 193 -8.05 -4.81 -13.89
CA VAL A 193 -7.35 -4.00 -14.88
C VAL A 193 -8.32 -3.41 -15.90
N SER A 194 -9.14 -4.25 -16.55
CA SER A 194 -9.94 -3.86 -17.70
C SER A 194 -11.23 -3.12 -17.33
N ARG A 195 -11.85 -3.46 -16.20
CA ARG A 195 -13.16 -2.95 -15.78
C ARG A 195 -13.08 -1.93 -14.66
N ARG A 196 -12.01 -1.94 -13.85
CA ARG A 196 -11.83 -1.02 -12.72
C ARG A 196 -10.62 -0.10 -12.85
N LYS A 197 -9.73 -0.37 -13.81
CA LYS A 197 -8.55 0.46 -14.10
C LYS A 197 -7.80 0.82 -12.83
N ILE A 198 -7.60 -0.16 -11.96
CA ILE A 198 -6.98 0.03 -10.66
C ILE A 198 -5.58 0.63 -10.78
N ARG A 199 -5.13 1.33 -9.73
CA ARG A 199 -3.78 1.91 -9.65
C ARG A 199 -2.73 0.86 -9.36
N ALA A 200 -3.00 0.04 -8.37
CA ALA A 200 -2.17 -1.07 -7.91
C ALA A 200 -3.05 -2.09 -7.20
N VAL A 201 -2.55 -3.29 -7.01
CA VAL A 201 -3.15 -4.30 -6.12
C VAL A 201 -2.16 -4.65 -5.02
N GLY A 202 -2.64 -5.00 -3.82
CA GLY A 202 -1.81 -5.50 -2.72
C GLY A 202 -2.44 -6.72 -2.07
N ILE A 203 -1.61 -7.59 -1.48
CA ILE A 203 -2.04 -8.81 -0.81
C ILE A 203 -1.17 -9.10 0.41
N ASP A 204 -1.73 -9.76 1.42
CA ASP A 204 -1.03 -10.16 2.64
C ASP A 204 -0.44 -11.59 2.58
N THR A 205 -0.11 -12.05 1.36
CA THR A 205 0.60 -13.30 1.07
C THR A 205 1.94 -13.05 0.39
N ALA A 206 2.72 -14.12 0.17
CA ALA A 206 4.05 -14.04 -0.42
C ALA A 206 4.05 -13.83 -1.94
N SER A 207 2.89 -13.94 -2.58
CA SER A 207 2.69 -13.69 -4.01
C SER A 207 1.25 -13.29 -4.28
N ILE A 208 1.05 -12.48 -5.32
CA ILE A 208 -0.30 -12.15 -5.83
C ILE A 208 -0.95 -13.37 -6.49
N ASP A 209 -0.19 -14.28 -7.09
CA ASP A 209 -0.68 -15.60 -7.49
C ASP A 209 -0.75 -16.52 -6.27
N HIS A 210 -1.66 -17.48 -6.24
CA HIS A 210 -1.74 -18.49 -5.18
C HIS A 210 -0.53 -19.43 -5.18
N GLY A 211 -0.24 -20.07 -4.04
CA GLY A 211 0.97 -20.85 -3.83
C GLY A 211 1.23 -21.96 -4.86
N GLN A 212 0.18 -22.59 -5.40
CA GLN A 212 0.27 -23.65 -6.40
C GLN A 212 0.34 -23.15 -7.86
N SER A 213 0.37 -21.83 -8.09
CA SER A 213 0.50 -21.27 -9.44
C SER A 213 1.84 -21.65 -10.06
N GLN A 214 1.79 -22.13 -11.31
CA GLN A 214 2.97 -22.47 -12.11
C GLN A 214 3.23 -21.47 -13.24
N ASP A 215 2.17 -20.82 -13.70
CA ASP A 215 2.20 -19.94 -14.87
C ASP A 215 2.16 -18.45 -14.49
N PHE A 216 1.97 -18.12 -13.21
CA PHE A 216 1.93 -16.76 -12.66
C PHE A 216 0.99 -15.83 -13.44
N GLU A 217 -0.18 -16.34 -13.83
CA GLU A 217 -1.07 -15.65 -14.76
C GLU A 217 -1.61 -14.32 -14.19
N SER A 218 -1.83 -14.21 -12.88
CA SER A 218 -2.29 -12.95 -12.27
C SER A 218 -1.23 -11.86 -12.40
N HIS A 219 0.04 -12.18 -12.13
CA HIS A 219 1.16 -11.28 -12.40
C HIS A 219 1.20 -10.86 -13.87
N VAL A 220 1.16 -11.83 -14.79
CA VAL A 220 1.21 -11.56 -16.23
C VAL A 220 0.11 -10.60 -16.66
N ARG A 221 -1.12 -10.78 -16.14
CA ARG A 221 -2.27 -9.91 -16.46
C ARG A 221 -2.08 -8.48 -15.96
N LEU A 222 -1.64 -8.33 -14.71
CA LEU A 222 -1.38 -7.04 -14.09
C LEU A 222 -0.21 -6.31 -14.77
N CYS A 223 0.92 -6.99 -14.93
CA CYS A 223 2.16 -6.45 -15.50
C CYS A 223 1.98 -6.01 -16.96
N ARG A 224 1.23 -6.77 -17.76
CA ARG A 224 0.90 -6.42 -19.15
C ARG A 224 0.34 -4.99 -19.28
N ASP A 225 -0.44 -4.54 -18.30
CA ASP A 225 -1.13 -3.25 -18.32
C ASP A 225 -0.50 -2.21 -17.38
N ASN A 226 0.77 -2.42 -16.98
CA ASN A 226 1.53 -1.56 -16.07
C ASN A 226 0.84 -1.35 -14.72
N VAL A 227 0.22 -2.39 -14.16
CA VAL A 227 -0.35 -2.38 -12.80
C VAL A 227 0.63 -3.08 -11.86
N PRO A 228 1.26 -2.37 -10.91
CA PRO A 228 2.17 -2.98 -9.94
C PRO A 228 1.42 -3.76 -8.86
N ALA A 229 2.09 -4.76 -8.26
CA ALA A 229 1.58 -5.52 -7.13
C ALA A 229 2.39 -5.24 -5.85
N LEU A 230 1.71 -5.18 -4.71
CA LEU A 230 2.31 -5.09 -3.38
C LEU A 230 2.13 -6.45 -2.69
N GLU A 231 3.20 -7.03 -2.20
CA GLU A 231 3.18 -8.34 -1.58
C GLU A 231 3.66 -8.30 -0.13
N ASN A 232 3.26 -9.29 0.65
CA ASN A 232 3.57 -9.35 2.08
C ASN A 232 3.16 -8.08 2.83
N VAL A 233 2.00 -7.49 2.49
CA VAL A 233 1.45 -6.40 3.30
C VAL A 233 0.87 -6.93 4.60
N THR A 234 0.79 -6.10 5.65
CA THR A 234 0.32 -6.50 6.97
C THR A 234 -0.69 -5.52 7.55
N ASN A 235 -1.28 -5.86 8.71
CA ASN A 235 -2.21 -5.00 9.46
C ASN A 235 -3.46 -4.59 8.67
N LEU A 236 -3.86 -5.37 7.65
CA LEU A 236 -5.04 -5.06 6.83
C LEU A 236 -6.35 -5.14 7.64
N GLU A 237 -6.37 -5.88 8.75
CA GLU A 237 -7.50 -5.95 9.68
C GLU A 237 -7.79 -4.63 10.40
N GLN A 238 -6.84 -3.70 10.39
CA GLN A 238 -6.99 -2.37 10.99
C GLN A 238 -7.63 -1.35 10.05
N LEU A 239 -7.87 -1.73 8.79
CA LEU A 239 -8.39 -0.83 7.76
C LEU A 239 -9.92 -0.92 7.66
N PRO A 240 -10.61 0.19 7.42
CA PRO A 240 -11.99 0.14 6.97
C PRO A 240 -12.06 -0.41 5.54
N PRO A 241 -13.24 -0.86 5.08
CA PRO A 241 -13.38 -1.36 3.71
C PRO A 241 -12.98 -0.32 2.64
N ALA A 242 -13.29 0.95 2.87
CA ALA A 242 -13.00 2.07 1.96
C ALA A 242 -12.82 3.38 2.73
N GLY A 243 -12.52 4.49 2.03
CA GLY A 243 -12.43 5.82 2.63
C GLY A 243 -11.07 6.12 3.25
N PHE A 244 -10.02 5.40 2.88
CA PHE A 244 -8.64 5.65 3.31
C PHE A 244 -7.71 5.83 2.10
N THR A 245 -6.52 6.35 2.37
CA THR A 245 -5.46 6.54 1.38
C THR A 245 -4.30 5.61 1.68
N VAL A 246 -3.76 4.97 0.64
CA VAL A 246 -2.50 4.20 0.71
C VAL A 246 -1.37 5.00 0.09
N ILE A 247 -0.20 4.91 0.69
CA ILE A 247 1.08 5.42 0.19
C ILE A 247 2.06 4.24 0.22
N ALA A 248 2.56 3.83 -0.95
CA ALA A 248 3.46 2.71 -1.14
C ALA A 248 4.68 3.18 -1.93
N LEU A 249 5.71 3.64 -1.24
CA LEU A 249 6.91 4.21 -1.87
C LEU A 249 8.08 3.22 -1.76
N PRO A 250 8.42 2.52 -2.86
CA PRO A 250 9.55 1.60 -2.88
C PRO A 250 10.90 2.31 -2.88
N MET A 251 11.95 1.57 -2.60
CA MET A 251 13.30 1.97 -2.97
C MET A 251 13.36 2.17 -4.49
N LYS A 252 13.77 3.37 -4.93
CA LYS A 252 13.80 3.72 -6.36
C LYS A 252 15.05 3.16 -7.04
N ILE A 253 15.06 1.87 -7.32
CA ILE A 253 16.14 1.15 -7.98
C ILE A 253 16.02 1.35 -9.49
N ALA A 254 17.01 1.98 -10.13
CA ALA A 254 16.99 2.19 -11.57
C ALA A 254 17.04 0.85 -12.32
N GLY A 255 16.04 0.59 -13.15
CA GLY A 255 15.91 -0.66 -13.89
C GLY A 255 15.49 -1.87 -13.05
N GLY A 256 15.10 -1.69 -11.76
CA GLY A 256 14.70 -2.77 -10.90
C GLY A 256 13.36 -3.39 -11.30
N SER A 257 13.23 -4.70 -11.11
CA SER A 257 11.99 -5.44 -11.33
C SER A 257 11.02 -5.36 -10.15
N GLY A 258 11.49 -4.90 -9.00
CA GLY A 258 10.77 -4.69 -7.77
C GLY A 258 11.66 -4.00 -6.74
N ALA A 259 11.15 -3.77 -5.55
CA ALA A 259 11.93 -3.23 -4.46
C ALA A 259 11.23 -3.36 -3.09
N PRO A 260 11.99 -3.44 -1.99
CA PRO A 260 11.47 -3.22 -0.66
C PRO A 260 10.65 -1.93 -0.57
N CYS A 261 9.49 -2.01 0.06
CA CYS A 261 8.53 -0.91 0.11
C CYS A 261 8.05 -0.64 1.54
N ARG A 262 8.04 0.64 1.96
CA ARG A 262 7.28 1.03 3.15
C ARG A 262 5.89 1.42 2.73
N VAL A 263 4.92 0.59 3.08
CA VAL A 263 3.50 0.81 2.78
C VAL A 263 2.82 1.35 4.03
N VAL A 264 2.07 2.44 3.88
CA VAL A 264 1.28 3.01 4.97
C VAL A 264 -0.13 3.34 4.50
N ALA A 265 -1.10 3.23 5.39
CA ALA A 265 -2.44 3.73 5.16
C ALA A 265 -2.73 4.93 6.07
N ILE A 266 -3.45 5.91 5.54
CA ILE A 266 -3.99 7.06 6.28
C ILE A 266 -5.50 6.89 6.34
N VAL A 267 -5.99 6.59 7.53
CA VAL A 267 -7.41 6.39 7.81
C VAL A 267 -7.94 7.69 8.42
N PRO A 268 -8.85 8.41 7.75
CA PRO A 268 -9.44 9.64 8.28
C PRO A 268 -10.01 9.43 9.69
N SER A 269 -9.92 10.45 10.54
CA SER A 269 -10.65 10.48 11.82
C SER A 269 -12.14 10.64 11.53
N GLU A 270 -12.98 9.93 12.25
CA GLU A 270 -14.44 10.09 12.23
C GLU A 270 -14.89 11.48 12.66
#